data_04f552def92d4129363a7e6196d054ab
#
_entry.id   04f552def92d4129363a7e6196d054ab
#
_cell.length_a   1.000
_cell.length_b   1.000
_cell.length_c   1.000
_cell.angle_alpha   90.00
_cell.angle_beta   90.00
_cell.angle_gamma   90.00
#
_symmetry.space_group_name_H-M   'P 1'
#
loop_
_entity.id
_entity.type
_entity.pdbx_description
1 polymer ?
#
loop_
_entity_poly.entity_id
_entity_poly.type
_entity_poly.pdbx_seq_one_letter_code
_entity_poly.pdbx_strand_id
1 'polypeptide(L)'
;MSHLFTPLWLRDLESRNRIFVSPMCQYSSWEGFPSDWHLVHLGSRAVGGAGLVMMEATAVVPEGRISPMDMGLWSDEHARALERIPRFIRTQGAIPGIQISHAGRKASVAPPFRGGRPVPPEDGGWEARGPSAVAFGPGFATPRPLEAAEIEALPGQFAAAARRALDAGFEAIEIHAAHGYLLHQFLS
;
A
#
# COMPACT_ATOMS: atom_id res chain seq x y z
N MET A 1 -3.50 -6.73 34.64
CA MET A 1 -3.62 -5.88 33.42
C MET A 1 -4.16 -6.74 32.31
N SER A 2 -4.96 -6.15 31.39
CA SER A 2 -5.42 -6.87 30.18
C SER A 2 -4.24 -7.20 29.29
N HIS A 3 -4.18 -8.42 28.74
CA HIS A 3 -3.14 -8.86 27.81
C HIS A 3 -3.01 -7.93 26.56
N LEU A 4 -4.11 -7.32 26.16
CA LEU A 4 -4.16 -6.36 25.03
C LEU A 4 -3.19 -5.18 25.19
N PHE A 5 -2.97 -4.73 26.42
CA PHE A 5 -2.14 -3.57 26.74
C PHE A 5 -0.72 -3.94 27.17
N THR A 6 -0.33 -5.21 27.10
CA THR A 6 1.06 -5.60 27.33
C THR A 6 1.89 -5.42 26.06
N PRO A 7 3.19 -5.08 26.17
CA PRO A 7 4.07 -4.98 25.02
C PRO A 7 4.11 -6.25 24.17
N LEU A 8 4.40 -6.10 22.90
CA LEU A 8 4.66 -7.18 21.96
C LEU A 8 5.96 -6.90 21.20
N TRP A 9 6.86 -7.85 21.21
CA TRP A 9 8.09 -7.80 20.44
C TRP A 9 7.89 -8.44 19.06
N LEU A 10 8.22 -7.69 18.02
CA LEU A 10 8.29 -8.14 16.62
C LEU A 10 9.75 -8.05 16.20
N ARG A 11 10.52 -9.12 16.37
CA ARG A 11 11.98 -9.12 16.29
C ARG A 11 12.54 -8.03 17.23
N ASP A 12 13.21 -7.01 16.69
CA ASP A 12 13.84 -5.92 17.45
C ASP A 12 12.90 -4.74 17.73
N LEU A 13 11.66 -4.79 17.23
CA LEU A 13 10.67 -3.73 17.42
C LEU A 13 9.78 -4.05 18.61
N GLU A 14 9.75 -3.14 19.60
CA GLU A 14 8.83 -3.21 20.71
C GLU A 14 7.56 -2.38 20.41
N SER A 15 6.43 -3.06 20.28
CA SER A 15 5.13 -2.40 20.28
C SER A 15 4.63 -2.22 21.71
N ARG A 16 4.27 -1.00 22.10
CA ARG A 16 3.78 -0.66 23.46
C ARG A 16 2.52 -1.40 23.88
N ASN A 17 1.76 -1.95 22.95
CA ASN A 17 0.57 -2.75 23.15
C ASN A 17 0.27 -3.60 21.91
N ARG A 18 -0.80 -4.39 21.95
CA ARG A 18 -1.20 -5.31 20.86
C ARG A 18 -2.31 -4.75 19.96
N ILE A 19 -2.53 -3.44 19.99
CA ILE A 19 -3.52 -2.76 19.14
C ILE A 19 -2.82 -2.25 17.88
N PHE A 20 -3.11 -2.89 16.75
CA PHE A 20 -2.54 -2.56 15.45
C PHE A 20 -3.63 -2.01 14.53
N VAL A 21 -3.34 -0.87 13.91
CA VAL A 21 -4.22 -0.30 12.88
C VAL A 21 -3.89 -0.94 11.55
N SER A 22 -4.84 -1.64 10.97
CA SER A 22 -4.72 -2.29 9.67
C SER A 22 -4.58 -1.27 8.54
N PRO A 23 -3.93 -1.63 7.42
CA PRO A 23 -3.85 -0.77 6.24
C PRO A 23 -5.26 -0.60 5.62
N MET A 24 -5.66 0.64 5.34
CA MET A 24 -6.97 0.98 4.80
C MET A 24 -6.84 2.08 3.76
N CYS A 25 -7.12 1.77 2.48
CA CYS A 25 -7.04 2.72 1.38
C CYS A 25 -7.90 3.96 1.64
N GLN A 26 -7.29 5.13 1.52
CA GLN A 26 -7.91 6.43 1.75
C GLN A 26 -8.37 7.09 0.45
N TYR A 27 -7.83 6.66 -0.69
CA TYR A 27 -8.13 7.26 -1.99
C TYR A 27 -7.98 8.79 -1.98
N SER A 28 -6.92 9.28 -1.37
CA SER A 28 -6.67 10.71 -1.13
C SER A 28 -5.29 11.15 -1.62
N SER A 29 -4.68 10.35 -2.49
CA SER A 29 -3.39 10.63 -3.12
C SER A 29 -3.58 11.25 -4.50
N TRP A 30 -2.55 11.96 -4.94
CA TRP A 30 -2.41 12.45 -6.30
C TRP A 30 -1.08 11.96 -6.88
N GLU A 31 -1.13 11.25 -8.00
CA GLU A 31 0.06 10.65 -8.64
C GLU A 31 0.95 9.83 -7.66
N GLY A 32 0.33 9.15 -6.71
CA GLY A 32 1.03 8.37 -5.70
C GLY A 32 1.53 9.18 -4.49
N PHE A 33 1.45 10.51 -4.51
CA PHE A 33 1.92 11.37 -3.43
C PHE A 33 0.90 11.45 -2.28
N PRO A 34 1.38 11.48 -1.01
CA PRO A 34 0.52 11.69 0.13
C PRO A 34 -0.05 13.11 0.17
N SER A 35 -1.26 13.24 0.69
CA SER A 35 -1.85 14.53 1.09
C SER A 35 -1.77 14.72 2.61
N ASP A 36 -2.19 15.88 3.12
CA ASP A 36 -2.29 16.12 4.56
C ASP A 36 -3.26 15.18 5.26
N TRP A 37 -4.24 14.65 4.50
CA TRP A 37 -5.17 13.65 5.03
C TRP A 37 -4.47 12.42 5.59
N HIS A 38 -3.42 11.92 4.92
CA HIS A 38 -2.67 10.75 5.37
C HIS A 38 -2.00 11.00 6.73
N LEU A 39 -1.44 12.20 6.95
CA LEU A 39 -0.89 12.57 8.25
C LEU A 39 -1.97 12.64 9.33
N VAL A 40 -3.12 13.28 9.04
CA VAL A 40 -4.25 13.40 9.97
C VAL A 40 -4.83 12.01 10.27
N HIS A 41 -5.08 11.21 9.25
CA HIS A 41 -5.64 9.86 9.37
C HIS A 41 -4.75 8.95 10.22
N LEU A 42 -3.49 8.76 9.83
CA LEU A 42 -2.57 7.85 10.53
C LEU A 42 -2.11 8.43 11.87
N GLY A 43 -1.84 9.73 11.91
CA GLY A 43 -1.40 10.42 13.12
C GLY A 43 -2.44 10.39 14.23
N SER A 44 -3.72 10.54 13.91
CA SER A 44 -4.79 10.46 14.92
C SER A 44 -4.88 9.08 15.58
N ARG A 45 -4.60 7.98 14.85
CA ARG A 45 -4.57 6.61 15.41
C ARG A 45 -3.36 6.44 16.33
N ALA A 46 -2.22 6.99 15.96
CA ALA A 46 -1.03 6.97 16.82
C ALA A 46 -1.26 7.77 18.11
N VAL A 47 -1.84 8.97 18.03
CA VAL A 47 -2.28 9.78 19.18
C VAL A 47 -3.31 9.03 20.03
N GLY A 48 -4.22 8.29 19.40
CA GLY A 48 -5.23 7.44 20.07
C GLY A 48 -4.67 6.24 20.81
N GLY A 49 -3.36 5.97 20.72
CA GLY A 49 -2.68 4.95 21.54
C GLY A 49 -2.40 3.62 20.86
N ALA A 50 -2.60 3.48 19.55
CA ALA A 50 -2.23 2.26 18.82
C ALA A 50 -0.73 1.95 18.97
N GLY A 51 -0.37 0.67 19.07
CA GLY A 51 1.02 0.21 19.15
C GLY A 51 1.72 0.19 17.80
N LEU A 52 0.97 -0.10 16.73
CA LEU A 52 1.44 -0.05 15.36
C LEU A 52 0.37 0.60 14.47
N VAL A 53 0.80 1.46 13.55
CA VAL A 53 -0.10 2.10 12.56
C VAL A 53 0.41 1.77 11.17
N MET A 54 -0.36 0.97 10.43
CA MET A 54 -0.03 0.55 9.07
C MET A 54 -0.62 1.51 8.06
N MET A 55 0.23 2.08 7.21
CA MET A 55 -0.19 2.85 6.05
C MET A 55 -0.83 1.95 5.00
N GLU A 56 -1.78 2.49 4.26
CA GLU A 56 -2.52 1.81 3.21
C GLU A 56 -1.67 1.13 2.13
N ALA A 57 -2.31 0.27 1.32
CA ALA A 57 -1.72 -0.36 0.16
C ALA A 57 -1.05 0.69 -0.74
N THR A 58 0.26 0.62 -0.85
CA THR A 58 1.12 1.59 -1.53
C THR A 58 1.80 0.89 -2.72
N ALA A 59 1.53 1.38 -3.92
CA ALA A 59 1.97 0.71 -5.14
C ALA A 59 3.48 0.81 -5.35
N VAL A 60 4.10 -0.32 -5.70
CA VAL A 60 5.55 -0.40 -5.97
C VAL A 60 5.94 0.11 -7.37
N VAL A 61 4.95 0.22 -8.27
CA VAL A 61 5.06 0.80 -9.63
C VAL A 61 3.78 1.58 -9.94
N PRO A 62 3.79 2.54 -10.89
CA PRO A 62 2.61 3.36 -11.20
C PRO A 62 1.36 2.55 -11.56
N GLU A 63 1.52 1.54 -12.42
CA GLU A 63 0.42 0.66 -12.85
C GLU A 63 -0.03 -0.33 -11.78
N GLY A 64 0.70 -0.46 -10.69
CA GLY A 64 0.35 -1.28 -9.54
C GLY A 64 -0.70 -0.67 -8.62
N ARG A 65 -1.11 0.58 -8.82
CA ARG A 65 -2.18 1.21 -8.04
C ARG A 65 -3.53 0.56 -8.32
N ILE A 66 -4.39 0.55 -7.30
CA ILE A 66 -5.78 0.12 -7.44
C ILE A 66 -6.55 1.18 -8.24
N SER A 67 -6.39 2.44 -7.83
CA SER A 67 -7.04 3.60 -8.45
C SER A 67 -6.05 4.74 -8.72
N PRO A 68 -6.41 5.73 -9.56
CA PRO A 68 -5.59 6.94 -9.74
C PRO A 68 -5.36 7.73 -8.44
N MET A 69 -6.15 7.46 -7.40
CA MET A 69 -6.10 8.16 -6.10
C MET A 69 -5.35 7.37 -5.01
N ASP A 70 -4.62 6.31 -5.37
CA ASP A 70 -3.86 5.49 -4.42
C ASP A 70 -2.43 5.97 -4.24
N MET A 71 -1.87 5.57 -3.09
CA MET A 71 -0.48 5.81 -2.74
C MET A 71 0.50 5.05 -3.63
N GLY A 72 1.68 5.63 -3.81
CA GLY A 72 2.80 5.03 -4.53
C GLY A 72 4.15 5.24 -3.85
N LEU A 73 5.09 4.34 -4.16
CA LEU A 73 6.45 4.40 -3.65
C LEU A 73 7.47 3.92 -4.70
N TRP A 74 7.28 4.33 -5.95
CA TRP A 74 8.15 3.93 -7.06
C TRP A 74 9.29 4.90 -7.35
N SER A 75 9.35 6.05 -6.68
CA SER A 75 10.47 7.01 -6.80
C SER A 75 10.92 7.54 -5.45
N ASP A 76 12.11 8.15 -5.42
CA ASP A 76 12.68 8.74 -4.21
C ASP A 76 11.94 10.02 -3.79
N GLU A 77 11.27 10.69 -4.74
CA GLU A 77 10.38 11.82 -4.45
C GLU A 77 9.19 11.38 -3.58
N HIS A 78 8.59 10.21 -3.87
CA HIS A 78 7.54 9.63 -3.04
C HIS A 78 8.05 9.34 -1.62
N ALA A 79 9.25 8.76 -1.50
CA ALA A 79 9.86 8.48 -0.20
C ALA A 79 10.03 9.77 0.64
N ARG A 80 10.61 10.83 0.04
CA ARG A 80 10.76 12.14 0.70
C ARG A 80 9.43 12.75 1.13
N ALA A 81 8.40 12.66 0.28
CA ALA A 81 7.08 13.17 0.61
C ALA A 81 6.41 12.45 1.80
N LEU A 82 6.78 11.19 2.02
CA LEU A 82 6.26 10.37 3.12
C LEU A 82 6.94 10.64 4.48
N GLU A 83 8.18 11.10 4.54
CA GLU A 83 9.02 11.16 5.76
C GLU A 83 8.33 11.78 6.99
N ARG A 84 7.46 12.77 6.79
CA ARG A 84 6.77 13.44 7.90
C ARG A 84 5.78 12.53 8.63
N ILE A 85 5.23 11.52 7.94
CA ILE A 85 4.20 10.63 8.47
C ILE A 85 4.80 9.63 9.46
N PRO A 86 5.78 8.78 9.08
CA PRO A 86 6.39 7.83 10.02
C PRO A 86 7.09 8.55 11.18
N ARG A 87 7.72 9.71 10.92
CA ARG A 87 8.30 10.52 11.97
C ARG A 87 7.26 10.93 13.02
N PHE A 88 6.08 11.42 12.60
CA PHE A 88 5.01 11.78 13.52
C PHE A 88 4.50 10.59 14.30
N ILE A 89 4.19 9.47 13.63
CA ILE A 89 3.71 8.23 14.27
C ILE A 89 4.67 7.78 15.36
N ARG A 90 5.99 7.79 15.08
CA ARG A 90 7.03 7.42 16.04
C ARG A 90 7.06 8.36 17.26
N THR A 91 6.92 9.67 17.07
CA THR A 91 6.89 10.63 18.19
C THR A 91 5.68 10.43 19.11
N GLN A 92 4.63 9.74 18.62
CA GLN A 92 3.48 9.34 19.43
C GLN A 92 3.66 7.96 20.09
N GLY A 93 4.83 7.34 19.96
CA GLY A 93 5.16 6.04 20.55
C GLY A 93 4.51 4.84 19.86
N ALA A 94 4.11 4.96 18.61
CA ALA A 94 3.63 3.88 17.77
C ALA A 94 4.69 3.48 16.72
N ILE A 95 4.69 2.22 16.31
CA ILE A 95 5.52 1.73 15.21
C ILE A 95 4.90 2.18 13.89
N PRO A 96 5.61 2.92 13.02
CA PRO A 96 5.14 3.26 11.69
C PRO A 96 5.33 2.07 10.75
N GLY A 97 4.24 1.56 10.19
CA GLY A 97 4.24 0.50 9.18
C GLY A 97 3.70 0.98 7.84
N ILE A 98 4.03 0.25 6.78
CA ILE A 98 3.53 0.48 5.43
C ILE A 98 3.25 -0.85 4.74
N GLN A 99 2.11 -0.92 4.02
CA GLN A 99 1.79 -2.07 3.17
C GLN A 99 2.18 -1.75 1.73
N ILE A 100 3.12 -2.51 1.14
CA ILE A 100 3.51 -2.40 -0.26
C ILE A 100 2.75 -3.41 -1.13
N SER A 101 2.33 -3.00 -2.32
CA SER A 101 1.38 -3.78 -3.11
C SER A 101 1.53 -3.58 -4.62
N HIS A 102 0.88 -4.47 -5.38
CA HIS A 102 0.58 -4.31 -6.79
C HIS A 102 -0.82 -4.89 -7.06
N ALA A 103 -1.74 -4.06 -7.55
CA ALA A 103 -3.15 -4.46 -7.67
C ALA A 103 -3.41 -5.57 -8.73
N GLY A 104 -2.49 -5.77 -9.68
CA GLY A 104 -2.67 -6.78 -10.72
C GLY A 104 -3.91 -6.52 -11.57
N ARG A 105 -4.71 -7.55 -11.85
CA ARG A 105 -5.94 -7.44 -12.65
C ARG A 105 -7.05 -6.59 -12.02
N LYS A 106 -6.86 -6.14 -10.77
CA LYS A 106 -7.78 -5.23 -10.06
C LYS A 106 -7.31 -3.77 -10.12
N ALA A 107 -6.27 -3.47 -10.90
CA ALA A 107 -5.75 -2.13 -11.12
C ALA A 107 -6.67 -1.30 -12.02
N SER A 108 -6.44 0.01 -12.01
CA SER A 108 -7.16 0.99 -12.86
C SER A 108 -8.67 0.99 -12.65
N VAL A 109 -9.09 1.04 -11.38
CA VAL A 109 -10.50 1.19 -11.02
C VAL A 109 -10.75 2.49 -10.28
N ALA A 110 -11.94 3.05 -10.42
CA ALA A 110 -12.36 4.20 -9.64
C ALA A 110 -12.49 3.82 -8.15
N PRO A 111 -12.26 4.77 -7.22
CA PRO A 111 -12.56 4.52 -5.81
C PRO A 111 -13.99 4.03 -5.58
N PRO A 112 -14.26 3.23 -4.53
CA PRO A 112 -15.59 2.67 -4.26
C PRO A 112 -16.71 3.73 -4.20
N PHE A 113 -16.43 4.89 -3.61
CA PHE A 113 -17.40 6.00 -3.53
C PHE A 113 -17.63 6.71 -4.88
N ARG A 114 -16.86 6.38 -5.91
CA ARG A 114 -17.07 6.77 -7.31
C ARG A 114 -17.54 5.59 -8.17
N GLY A 115 -18.04 4.53 -7.52
CA GLY A 115 -18.65 3.38 -8.18
C GLY A 115 -17.74 2.17 -8.42
N GLY A 116 -16.42 2.26 -8.14
CA GLY A 116 -15.50 1.12 -8.23
C GLY A 116 -15.37 0.48 -9.62
N ARG A 117 -15.72 1.21 -10.69
CA ARG A 117 -15.70 0.71 -12.07
C ARG A 117 -14.31 0.89 -12.69
N PRO A 118 -13.93 0.07 -13.66
CA PRO A 118 -12.70 0.29 -14.43
C PRO A 118 -12.62 1.71 -15.00
N VAL A 119 -11.44 2.30 -14.93
CA VAL A 119 -11.13 3.62 -15.49
C VAL A 119 -10.29 3.37 -16.75
N PRO A 120 -10.80 3.73 -17.93
CA PRO A 120 -10.09 3.54 -19.18
C PRO A 120 -8.95 4.56 -19.33
N PRO A 121 -7.96 4.30 -20.21
CA PRO A 121 -6.80 5.19 -20.39
C PRO A 121 -7.17 6.64 -20.73
N GLU A 122 -8.22 6.86 -21.54
CA GLU A 122 -8.70 8.19 -21.91
C GLU A 122 -9.24 9.02 -20.74
N ASP A 123 -9.62 8.36 -19.64
CA ASP A 123 -10.10 8.98 -18.40
C ASP A 123 -9.01 8.98 -17.30
N GLY A 124 -7.74 8.74 -17.66
CA GLY A 124 -6.62 8.74 -16.71
C GLY A 124 -6.35 7.40 -16.04
N GLY A 125 -6.97 6.31 -16.52
CA GLY A 125 -6.63 4.95 -16.14
C GLY A 125 -5.44 4.39 -16.93
N TRP A 126 -5.21 3.08 -16.79
CA TRP A 126 -4.14 2.36 -17.48
C TRP A 126 -4.52 0.90 -17.74
N GLU A 127 -3.75 0.23 -18.58
CA GLU A 127 -3.91 -1.19 -18.85
C GLU A 127 -3.53 -2.01 -17.61
N ALA A 128 -4.49 -2.74 -17.05
CA ALA A 128 -4.23 -3.65 -15.94
C ALA A 128 -3.34 -4.82 -16.40
N ARG A 129 -2.46 -5.29 -15.51
CA ARG A 129 -1.54 -6.40 -15.76
C ARG A 129 -1.82 -7.54 -14.78
N GLY A 130 -1.58 -8.77 -15.20
CA GLY A 130 -1.79 -9.95 -14.34
C GLY A 130 -0.98 -11.15 -14.79
N PRO A 131 -1.03 -12.28 -14.06
CA PRO A 131 -0.34 -13.50 -14.48
C PRO A 131 -0.92 -14.12 -15.75
N SER A 132 -2.20 -13.85 -16.05
CA SER A 132 -2.93 -14.40 -17.18
C SER A 132 -4.02 -13.43 -17.66
N ALA A 133 -4.53 -13.63 -18.88
CA ALA A 133 -5.61 -12.84 -19.49
C ALA A 133 -6.99 -13.22 -18.91
N VAL A 134 -7.13 -13.21 -17.58
CA VAL A 134 -8.38 -13.53 -16.88
C VAL A 134 -8.86 -12.30 -16.11
N ALA A 135 -9.97 -11.72 -16.56
CA ALA A 135 -10.60 -10.56 -15.90
C ALA A 135 -10.96 -10.88 -14.45
N PHE A 136 -11.01 -9.84 -13.61
CA PHE A 136 -11.41 -9.99 -12.21
C PHE A 136 -12.87 -10.45 -12.08
N GLY A 137 -13.73 -9.93 -12.96
CA GLY A 137 -15.15 -10.27 -12.96
C GLY A 137 -15.91 -9.54 -14.08
N PRO A 138 -17.22 -9.72 -14.15
CA PRO A 138 -18.04 -9.03 -15.15
C PRO A 138 -17.85 -7.51 -15.11
N GLY A 139 -17.63 -6.91 -16.26
CA GLY A 139 -17.43 -5.45 -16.40
C GLY A 139 -16.01 -4.96 -16.15
N PHE A 140 -15.08 -5.84 -15.74
CA PHE A 140 -13.65 -5.51 -15.64
C PHE A 140 -12.94 -5.80 -16.97
N ALA A 141 -11.94 -4.98 -17.28
CA ALA A 141 -11.08 -5.21 -18.43
C ALA A 141 -10.29 -6.52 -18.25
N THR A 142 -10.06 -7.23 -19.36
CA THR A 142 -9.13 -8.36 -19.38
C THR A 142 -7.71 -7.80 -19.21
N PRO A 143 -6.94 -8.21 -18.19
CA PRO A 143 -5.59 -7.71 -18.01
C PRO A 143 -4.66 -8.26 -19.08
N ARG A 144 -3.65 -7.50 -19.45
CA ARG A 144 -2.53 -8.00 -20.23
C ARG A 144 -1.70 -8.96 -19.38
N PRO A 145 -1.40 -10.18 -19.86
CA PRO A 145 -0.47 -11.06 -19.16
C PRO A 145 0.91 -10.42 -19.04
N LEU A 146 1.53 -10.59 -17.88
CA LEU A 146 2.93 -10.21 -17.68
C LEU A 146 3.85 -11.10 -18.50
N GLU A 147 4.85 -10.49 -19.13
CA GLU A 147 5.92 -11.19 -19.79
C GLU A 147 6.93 -11.74 -18.78
N ALA A 148 7.73 -12.74 -19.17
CA ALA A 148 8.73 -13.36 -18.29
C ALA A 148 9.68 -12.32 -17.66
N ALA A 149 10.18 -11.38 -18.45
CA ALA A 149 11.05 -10.31 -17.96
C ALA A 149 10.36 -9.37 -16.94
N GLU A 150 9.06 -9.10 -17.12
CA GLU A 150 8.27 -8.32 -16.15
C GLU A 150 8.10 -9.08 -14.84
N ILE A 151 7.84 -10.39 -14.91
CA ILE A 151 7.74 -11.24 -13.71
C ILE A 151 9.08 -11.29 -12.96
N GLU A 152 10.19 -11.47 -13.68
CA GLU A 152 11.54 -11.46 -13.11
C GLU A 152 11.90 -10.12 -12.45
N ALA A 153 11.34 -9.01 -12.93
CA ALA A 153 11.57 -7.67 -12.36
C ALA A 153 10.78 -7.41 -11.06
N LEU A 154 9.65 -8.11 -10.83
CA LEU A 154 8.79 -7.86 -9.66
C LEU A 154 9.53 -7.90 -8.31
N PRO A 155 10.36 -8.91 -7.99
CA PRO A 155 11.09 -8.91 -6.72
C PRO A 155 11.95 -7.67 -6.53
N GLY A 156 12.61 -7.19 -7.60
CA GLY A 156 13.40 -5.97 -7.60
C GLY A 156 12.58 -4.71 -7.32
N GLN A 157 11.37 -4.63 -7.89
CA GLN A 157 10.43 -3.51 -7.68
C GLN A 157 9.94 -3.46 -6.22
N PHE A 158 9.55 -4.60 -5.66
CA PHE A 158 9.17 -4.70 -4.24
C PHE A 158 10.33 -4.38 -3.32
N ALA A 159 11.54 -4.89 -3.61
CA ALA A 159 12.74 -4.60 -2.83
C ALA A 159 13.11 -3.11 -2.86
N ALA A 160 13.00 -2.45 -4.02
CA ALA A 160 13.26 -1.02 -4.15
C ALA A 160 12.24 -0.19 -3.35
N ALA A 161 10.94 -0.52 -3.42
CA ALA A 161 9.92 0.13 -2.63
C ALA A 161 10.13 -0.10 -1.12
N ALA A 162 10.49 -1.31 -0.70
CA ALA A 162 10.81 -1.61 0.69
C ALA A 162 11.99 -0.77 1.20
N ARG A 163 13.05 -0.60 0.41
CA ARG A 163 14.20 0.24 0.76
C ARG A 163 13.79 1.70 0.93
N ARG A 164 13.03 2.25 -0.02
CA ARG A 164 12.47 3.60 0.07
C ARG A 164 11.58 3.79 1.29
N ALA A 165 10.79 2.78 1.68
CA ALA A 165 10.00 2.82 2.89
C ALA A 165 10.87 2.96 4.15
N LEU A 166 11.95 2.17 4.24
CA LEU A 166 12.91 2.27 5.34
C LEU A 166 13.60 3.63 5.36
N ASP A 167 14.03 4.13 4.21
CA ASP A 167 14.68 5.44 4.06
C ASP A 167 13.74 6.57 4.47
N ALA A 168 12.43 6.47 4.18
CA ALA A 168 11.40 7.40 4.64
C ALA A 168 11.13 7.31 6.15
N GLY A 169 11.59 6.24 6.83
CA GLY A 169 11.48 6.08 8.28
C GLY A 169 10.38 5.13 8.75
N PHE A 170 9.78 4.33 7.86
CA PHE A 170 8.94 3.20 8.29
C PHE A 170 9.81 2.09 8.90
N GLU A 171 9.25 1.38 9.88
CA GLU A 171 9.96 0.33 10.63
C GLU A 171 9.37 -1.06 10.40
N ALA A 172 8.10 -1.12 9.95
CA ALA A 172 7.44 -2.37 9.59
C ALA A 172 6.95 -2.30 8.14
N ILE A 173 7.21 -3.37 7.37
CA ILE A 173 6.77 -3.49 5.99
C ILE A 173 5.91 -4.74 5.86
N GLU A 174 4.71 -4.56 5.33
CA GLU A 174 3.80 -5.65 4.97
C GLU A 174 3.77 -5.82 3.46
N ILE A 175 4.01 -7.02 2.98
CA ILE A 175 3.85 -7.37 1.55
C ILE A 175 2.42 -7.84 1.34
N HIS A 176 1.66 -7.11 0.54
CA HIS A 176 0.27 -7.46 0.23
C HIS A 176 0.20 -8.62 -0.77
N ALA A 177 0.02 -9.84 -0.25
CA ALA A 177 -0.12 -11.06 -1.04
C ALA A 177 -1.53 -11.69 -0.90
N ALA A 178 -2.55 -10.86 -0.71
CA ALA A 178 -3.94 -11.30 -0.48
C ALA A 178 -4.93 -10.58 -1.41
N HIS A 179 -6.24 -10.72 -1.15
CA HIS A 179 -7.37 -10.03 -1.75
C HIS A 179 -7.48 -10.10 -3.29
N GLY A 180 -6.83 -11.08 -3.92
CA GLY A 180 -6.81 -11.20 -5.38
C GLY A 180 -5.97 -10.14 -6.08
N TYR A 181 -4.99 -9.52 -5.40
CA TYR A 181 -3.98 -8.66 -5.99
C TYR A 181 -2.85 -9.49 -6.62
N LEU A 182 -1.86 -8.84 -7.24
CA LEU A 182 -0.94 -9.50 -8.14
C LEU A 182 -0.27 -10.76 -7.54
N LEU A 183 0.30 -10.65 -6.33
CA LEU A 183 0.98 -11.79 -5.71
C LEU A 183 0.02 -12.93 -5.39
N HIS A 184 -1.20 -12.61 -4.93
CA HIS A 184 -2.24 -13.61 -4.71
C HIS A 184 -2.67 -14.28 -6.02
N GLN A 185 -2.70 -13.54 -7.15
CA GLN A 185 -3.07 -14.09 -8.46
C GLN A 185 -2.07 -15.15 -8.95
N PHE A 186 -0.81 -15.10 -8.53
CA PHE A 186 0.17 -16.15 -8.81
C PHE A 186 0.01 -17.39 -7.93
N LEU A 187 -0.66 -17.25 -6.78
CA LEU A 187 -0.78 -18.30 -5.76
C LEU A 187 -2.14 -19.05 -5.83
N SER A 188 -3.09 -18.54 -6.59
CA SER A 188 -4.46 -19.09 -6.63
C SER A 188 -4.91 -19.57 -7.99
#